data_ed3dfacd929eb74f130063e899b94c1f
#
_entry.id   ed3dfacd929eb74f130063e899b94c1f
#
_cell.length_a   1.000
_cell.length_b   1.000
_cell.length_c   1.000
_cell.angle_alpha   90.00
_cell.angle_beta   90.00
_cell.angle_gamma   90.00
#
_symmetry.space_group_name_H-M   'P 1'
#
loop_
_entity.id
_entity.type
_entity.pdbx_description
1 polymer ?
#
loop_
_entity_poly.entity_id
_entity_poly.type
_entity_poly.pdbx_seq_one_letter_code
_entity_poly.pdbx_strand_id
1 'polypeptide(L)'
;MNVSVFMDREETMARIDNTIRVLSHLDSPHESNSEETMSLRNAIDKEDRPKLVNLLEDVVVLLKDDPDNKSKIKEMWNKIMSGYGHIKPISEILESVNEYFL
;
A
#
# COMPACT_ATOMS: atom_id res chain seq x y z
N MET A 1 28.09 -12.70 -2.52
CA MET A 1 27.03 -12.49 -1.55
C MET A 1 25.74 -12.16 -2.25
N ASN A 2 24.71 -12.80 -1.84
CA ASN A 2 23.42 -12.52 -2.44
C ASN A 2 22.76 -11.33 -1.85
N VAL A 3 22.40 -10.44 -2.72
CA VAL A 3 21.46 -9.42 -2.33
C VAL A 3 20.10 -10.09 -2.30
N SER A 4 19.42 -9.97 -1.20
CA SER A 4 18.09 -10.52 -1.11
C SER A 4 17.19 -9.86 -2.14
N VAL A 5 16.55 -10.65 -2.96
CA VAL A 5 15.54 -10.16 -3.88
C VAL A 5 14.19 -10.05 -3.21
N PHE A 6 14.10 -10.54 -1.99
CA PHE A 6 12.86 -10.50 -1.23
C PHE A 6 12.85 -9.29 -0.32
N MET A 7 11.75 -8.60 -0.35
CA MET A 7 11.52 -7.51 0.55
C MET A 7 11.29 -8.07 1.94
N ASP A 8 11.97 -7.53 2.96
CA ASP A 8 11.72 -7.97 4.31
C ASP A 8 10.48 -7.29 4.89
N ARG A 9 10.07 -7.74 6.07
CA ARG A 9 8.87 -7.23 6.71
C ARG A 9 8.94 -5.73 6.97
N GLU A 10 10.07 -5.26 7.47
CA GLU A 10 10.24 -3.85 7.81
C GLU A 10 10.17 -2.96 6.58
N GLU A 11 10.81 -3.39 5.50
CA GLU A 11 10.75 -2.64 4.24
C GLU A 11 9.35 -2.64 3.66
N THR A 12 8.66 -3.78 3.73
CA THR A 12 7.28 -3.89 3.28
C THR A 12 6.38 -2.92 4.04
N MET A 13 6.52 -2.91 5.36
CA MET A 13 5.76 -2.01 6.22
C MET A 13 6.07 -0.54 5.90
N ALA A 14 7.33 -0.23 5.68
CA ALA A 14 7.74 1.14 5.36
C ALA A 14 7.13 1.62 4.03
N ARG A 15 7.08 0.75 3.04
CA ARG A 15 6.48 1.09 1.75
C ARG A 15 4.97 1.29 1.86
N ILE A 16 4.32 0.43 2.62
CA ILE A 16 2.88 0.56 2.85
C ILE A 16 2.58 1.83 3.63
N ASP A 17 3.36 2.11 4.67
CA ASP A 17 3.21 3.35 5.45
C ASP A 17 3.40 4.59 4.59
N ASN A 18 4.38 4.57 3.69
CA ASN A 18 4.59 5.69 2.79
C ASN A 18 3.38 5.90 1.87
N THR A 19 2.80 4.82 1.39
CA THR A 19 1.59 4.88 0.56
C THR A 19 0.43 5.46 1.36
N ILE A 20 0.27 5.04 2.60
CA ILE A 20 -0.76 5.57 3.49
C ILE A 20 -0.59 7.08 3.66
N ARG A 21 0.66 7.51 3.90
CA ARG A 21 0.96 8.92 4.07
C ARG A 21 0.61 9.74 2.84
N VAL A 22 1.01 9.25 1.67
CA VAL A 22 0.70 9.94 0.41
C VAL A 22 -0.80 10.04 0.21
N LEU A 23 -1.53 8.94 0.40
CA LEU A 23 -2.98 8.92 0.23
C LEU A 23 -3.69 9.86 1.21
N SER A 24 -3.18 9.93 2.43
CA SER A 24 -3.78 10.76 3.48
C SER A 24 -3.59 12.25 3.22
N HIS A 25 -2.60 12.62 2.42
CA HIS A 25 -2.26 14.02 2.17
C HIS A 25 -2.50 14.46 0.72
N LEU A 26 -3.24 13.68 -0.06
CA LEU A 26 -3.48 14.02 -1.47
C LEU A 26 -4.15 15.37 -1.67
N ASP A 27 -4.99 15.78 -0.76
CA ASP A 27 -5.70 17.05 -0.85
C ASP A 27 -5.07 18.16 -0.03
N SER A 28 -3.92 17.90 0.58
CA SER A 28 -3.23 18.91 1.38
C SER A 28 -2.67 20.01 0.49
N PRO A 29 -2.90 21.28 0.84
CA PRO A 29 -2.34 22.39 0.04
C PRO A 29 -0.83 22.49 0.11
N HIS A 30 -0.23 21.81 1.06
CA HIS A 30 1.23 21.81 1.24
C HIS A 30 1.92 20.64 0.56
N GLU A 31 1.15 19.72 0.00
CA GLU A 31 1.74 18.59 -0.69
C GLU A 31 2.24 18.97 -2.07
N SER A 32 3.26 18.28 -2.49
CA SER A 32 3.86 18.45 -3.79
C SER A 32 2.85 18.14 -4.90
N ASN A 33 2.94 18.88 -5.99
CA ASN A 33 2.16 18.63 -7.18
C ASN A 33 2.92 17.74 -8.17
N SER A 34 3.63 16.74 -7.64
CA SER A 34 4.34 15.78 -8.47
C SER A 34 3.34 15.01 -9.34
N GLU A 35 3.84 14.49 -10.46
CA GLU A 35 3.02 13.67 -11.35
C GLU A 35 2.40 12.48 -10.61
N GLU A 36 3.19 11.87 -9.73
CA GLU A 36 2.74 10.72 -8.95
C GLU A 36 1.55 11.09 -8.06
N THR A 37 1.66 12.20 -7.35
CA THR A 37 0.58 12.68 -6.48
C THR A 37 -0.66 13.02 -7.30
N MET A 38 -0.48 13.68 -8.42
CA MET A 38 -1.59 14.03 -9.29
C MET A 38 -2.25 12.80 -9.90
N SER A 39 -1.45 11.81 -10.29
CA SER A 39 -1.99 10.56 -10.82
C SER A 39 -2.85 9.84 -9.79
N LEU A 40 -2.38 9.78 -8.54
CA LEU A 40 -3.16 9.18 -7.47
C LEU A 40 -4.44 9.95 -7.19
N ARG A 41 -4.35 11.27 -7.16
CA ARG A 41 -5.51 12.11 -6.92
C ARG A 41 -6.59 11.91 -7.97
N ASN A 42 -6.19 11.74 -9.22
CA ASN A 42 -7.12 11.56 -10.33
C ASN A 42 -7.64 10.12 -10.44
N ALA A 43 -6.85 9.16 -9.98
CA ALA A 43 -7.17 7.74 -10.14
C ALA A 43 -8.07 7.20 -9.04
N ILE A 44 -8.04 7.79 -7.85
CA ILE A 44 -8.80 7.30 -6.70
C ILE A 44 -9.82 8.35 -6.27
N ASP A 45 -11.08 7.96 -6.26
CA ASP A 45 -12.15 8.84 -5.79
C ASP A 45 -11.91 9.23 -4.34
N LYS A 46 -12.29 10.44 -4.02
CA LYS A 46 -12.09 10.99 -2.69
C LYS A 46 -12.70 10.13 -1.59
N GLU A 47 -13.81 9.48 -1.90
CA GLU A 47 -14.50 8.61 -0.95
C GLU A 47 -13.78 7.29 -0.73
N ASP A 48 -13.03 6.84 -1.74
CA ASP A 48 -12.30 5.57 -1.66
C ASP A 48 -10.96 5.68 -0.96
N ARG A 49 -10.42 6.88 -0.86
CA ARG A 49 -9.10 7.07 -0.24
C ARG A 49 -9.05 6.60 1.21
N PRO A 50 -10.00 7.00 2.08
CA PRO A 50 -9.96 6.51 3.45
C PRO A 50 -10.20 5.01 3.56
N LYS A 51 -10.98 4.44 2.65
CA LYS A 51 -11.21 3.00 2.64
C LYS A 51 -9.92 2.25 2.34
N LEU A 52 -9.19 2.71 1.33
CA LEU A 52 -7.91 2.10 0.97
C LEU A 52 -6.89 2.29 2.09
N VAL A 53 -6.83 3.48 2.68
CA VAL A 53 -5.93 3.75 3.81
C VAL A 53 -6.22 2.79 4.96
N ASN A 54 -7.49 2.59 5.31
CA ASN A 54 -7.85 1.68 6.38
C ASN A 54 -7.42 0.25 6.11
N LEU A 55 -7.59 -0.22 4.86
CA LEU A 55 -7.15 -1.56 4.49
C LEU A 55 -5.63 -1.69 4.60
N LEU A 56 -4.90 -0.69 4.15
CA LEU A 56 -3.44 -0.69 4.24
C LEU A 56 -2.98 -0.65 5.69
N GLU A 57 -3.64 0.15 6.53
CA GLU A 57 -3.31 0.21 7.95
C GLU A 57 -3.54 -1.15 8.63
N ASP A 58 -4.60 -1.84 8.26
CA ASP A 58 -4.88 -3.17 8.81
C ASP A 58 -3.77 -4.16 8.46
N VAL A 59 -3.25 -4.08 7.23
CA VAL A 59 -2.13 -4.93 6.83
C VAL A 59 -0.89 -4.60 7.66
N VAL A 60 -0.61 -3.32 7.87
CA VAL A 60 0.54 -2.91 8.68
C VAL A 60 0.41 -3.43 10.11
N VAL A 61 -0.77 -3.32 10.69
CA VAL A 61 -1.02 -3.83 12.05
C VAL A 61 -0.77 -5.33 12.12
N LEU A 62 -1.24 -6.08 11.13
CA LEU A 62 -1.02 -7.53 11.10
C LEU A 62 0.46 -7.86 10.96
N LEU A 63 1.17 -7.14 10.10
CA LEU A 63 2.60 -7.36 9.93
C LEU A 63 3.39 -7.06 11.19
N LYS A 64 2.90 -6.13 11.98
CA LYS A 64 3.56 -5.71 13.22
C LYS A 64 3.22 -6.62 14.40
N ASP A 65 1.94 -6.91 14.58
CA ASP A 65 1.44 -7.60 15.76
C ASP A 65 1.31 -9.11 15.59
N ASP A 66 1.07 -9.57 14.37
CA ASP A 66 0.83 -10.98 14.10
C ASP A 66 1.44 -11.39 12.76
N PRO A 67 2.76 -11.23 12.61
CA PRO A 67 3.43 -11.46 11.32
C PRO A 67 3.38 -12.91 10.86
N ASP A 68 3.12 -13.84 11.76
CA ASP A 68 3.08 -15.26 11.42
C ASP A 68 1.72 -15.70 10.88
N ASN A 69 0.72 -14.85 10.99
CA ASN A 69 -0.62 -15.15 10.48
C ASN A 69 -0.70 -14.84 8.99
N LYS A 70 0.05 -15.57 8.21
CA LYS A 70 0.19 -15.33 6.77
C LYS A 70 -1.12 -15.45 6.02
N SER A 71 -2.00 -16.35 6.44
CA SER A 71 -3.30 -16.52 5.80
C SER A 71 -4.14 -15.26 5.89
N LYS A 72 -4.18 -14.66 7.06
CA LYS A 72 -4.98 -13.46 7.27
C LYS A 72 -4.38 -12.26 6.55
N ILE A 73 -3.07 -12.12 6.61
CA ILE A 73 -2.34 -11.06 5.91
C ILE A 73 -2.60 -11.16 4.42
N LYS A 74 -2.49 -12.35 3.86
CA LYS A 74 -2.72 -12.59 2.45
C LYS A 74 -4.17 -12.30 2.06
N GLU A 75 -5.10 -12.68 2.91
CA GLU A 75 -6.53 -12.40 2.69
C GLU A 75 -6.79 -10.90 2.60
N MET A 76 -6.22 -10.13 3.53
CA MET A 76 -6.36 -8.68 3.54
C MET A 76 -5.72 -8.07 2.30
N TRP A 77 -4.53 -8.57 1.94
CA TRP A 77 -3.84 -8.11 0.74
C TRP A 77 -4.66 -8.35 -0.52
N ASN A 78 -5.28 -9.53 -0.61
CA ASN A 78 -6.13 -9.87 -1.74
C ASN A 78 -7.35 -8.94 -1.83
N LYS A 79 -7.89 -8.50 -0.72
CA LYS A 79 -8.98 -7.52 -0.72
C LYS A 79 -8.53 -6.20 -1.35
N ILE A 80 -7.33 -5.76 -1.01
CA ILE A 80 -6.76 -4.54 -1.57
C ILE A 80 -6.56 -4.70 -3.08
N MET A 81 -5.98 -5.82 -3.49
CA MET A 81 -5.73 -6.08 -4.90
C MET A 81 -7.03 -6.16 -5.71
N SER A 82 -8.06 -6.79 -5.15
CA SER A 82 -9.34 -6.91 -5.82
C SER A 82 -10.04 -5.57 -5.99
N GLY A 83 -9.92 -4.70 -4.99
CA GLY A 83 -10.59 -3.40 -5.03
C GLY A 83 -9.82 -2.33 -5.77
N TYR A 84 -8.50 -2.33 -5.66
CA TYR A 84 -7.67 -1.21 -6.10
C TYR A 84 -6.47 -1.59 -6.97
N GLY A 85 -6.27 -2.87 -7.20
CA GLY A 85 -5.13 -3.34 -7.98
C GLY A 85 -5.17 -2.96 -9.45
N HIS A 86 -6.32 -2.55 -9.95
CA HIS A 86 -6.47 -2.11 -11.34
C HIS A 86 -6.05 -0.65 -11.55
N ILE A 87 -5.89 0.10 -10.48
CA ILE A 87 -5.49 1.51 -10.53
C ILE A 87 -3.97 1.56 -10.71
N LYS A 88 -3.52 2.05 -11.85
CA LYS A 88 -2.12 1.96 -12.24
C LYS A 88 -1.11 2.43 -11.18
N PRO A 89 -1.24 3.63 -10.61
CA PRO A 89 -0.27 4.04 -9.58
C PRO A 89 -0.28 3.15 -8.36
N ILE A 90 -1.46 2.65 -7.99
CA ILE A 90 -1.61 1.74 -6.86
C ILE A 90 -1.04 0.38 -7.21
N SER A 91 -1.33 -0.14 -8.41
CA SER A 91 -0.82 -1.44 -8.81
C SER A 91 0.70 -1.50 -8.83
N GLU A 92 1.35 -0.41 -9.21
CA GLU A 92 2.81 -0.34 -9.20
C GLU A 92 3.36 -0.48 -7.77
N ILE A 93 2.75 0.20 -6.82
CA ILE A 93 3.14 0.11 -5.41
C ILE A 93 2.85 -1.29 -4.88
N LEU A 94 1.67 -1.81 -5.18
CA LEU A 94 1.26 -3.13 -4.70
C LEU A 94 2.12 -4.23 -5.29
N GLU A 95 2.51 -4.11 -6.54
CA GLU A 95 3.40 -5.09 -7.17
C GLU A 95 4.76 -5.11 -6.50
N SER A 96 5.25 -3.94 -6.08
CA SER A 96 6.56 -3.87 -5.43
C SER A 96 6.58 -4.61 -4.10
N VAL A 97 5.45 -4.68 -3.40
CA VAL A 97 5.37 -5.40 -2.12
C VAL A 97 4.72 -6.76 -2.24
N ASN A 98 4.14 -7.08 -3.40
CA ASN A 98 3.41 -8.33 -3.58
C ASN A 98 4.29 -9.57 -3.39
N GLU A 99 5.56 -9.47 -3.73
CA GLU A 99 6.50 -10.58 -3.56
C GLU A 99 6.60 -11.05 -2.10
N TYR A 100 6.40 -10.13 -1.18
CA TYR A 100 6.43 -10.49 0.24
C TYR A 100 5.30 -11.47 0.61
N PHE A 101 4.19 -11.39 -0.12
CA PHE A 101 2.98 -12.18 0.18
C PHE A 101 2.84 -13.44 -0.66
N LEU A 102 3.77 -13.68 -1.56
CA LEU A 102 3.72 -14.86 -2.43
C LEU A 102 4.26 -16.13 -1.75
#